data_01ae1c42d801da77aba101501604703a
#
_entry.id   01ae1c42d801da77aba101501604703a
#
_cell.length_a   1.000
_cell.length_b   1.000
_cell.length_c   1.000
_cell.angle_alpha   90.00
_cell.angle_beta   90.00
_cell.angle_gamma   90.00
#
_symmetry.space_group_name_H-M   'P 1'
#
loop_
_entity.id
_entity.type
_entity.pdbx_description
1 polymer ?
#
loop_
_entity_poly.entity_id
_entity_poly.type
_entity_poly.pdbx_seq_one_letter_code
_entity_poly.pdbx_strand_id
1 'polypeptide(L)'
;MRHLTRMAALTLLALTLGGCERLQNAIMDAEVKDKTDYSLTQDDGSIRVILCGTGTPQINAPRGQACTLVSAGGRLFLFDAGENAMRNVENNHVPLAALTRVFITHWHSDHFNGLGGLINHTWINGRKTPFEVYGPSGVERVVQGLQLAYQEDVQFRHLHALPPVASALGFAQAHPVNLAAGQESQRIYDQGGVTVDAYRVDHHPVDPAYGYLLSYNGKKVFISGDTRVSERYLAAMQDADLVVHEAINSQMIHLGSAALQRTGQQAKATQAVRVLEYHADTLALAKLAEQAKVRHLVLTHLIPSPTNFISRRMFLSGMSERYSGEITLGEDAMEIRL
;
A
#
# COMPACT_ATOMS: atom_id res chain seq x y z
N MET A 1 -6.57 16.19 69.59
CA MET A 1 -7.17 16.54 68.26
C MET A 1 -6.13 16.79 67.15
N ARG A 2 -4.97 17.40 67.38
CA ARG A 2 -3.96 17.69 66.31
C ARG A 2 -3.24 16.48 65.75
N HIS A 3 -3.14 15.35 66.45
CA HIS A 3 -2.50 14.13 65.96
C HIS A 3 -3.41 13.27 65.02
N LEU A 4 -4.72 13.23 65.27
CA LEU A 4 -5.69 12.51 64.45
C LEU A 4 -5.88 13.18 63.05
N THR A 5 -5.84 14.51 62.96
CA THR A 5 -5.93 15.23 61.69
C THR A 5 -4.69 15.06 60.80
N ARG A 6 -3.48 14.92 61.39
CA ARG A 6 -2.25 14.65 60.64
C ARG A 6 -2.19 13.22 60.11
N MET A 7 -2.66 12.22 60.84
CA MET A 7 -2.72 10.84 60.34
C MET A 7 -3.76 10.70 59.22
N ALA A 8 -4.93 11.30 59.33
CA ALA A 8 -5.94 11.28 58.28
C ALA A 8 -5.47 11.98 56.99
N ALA A 9 -4.73 13.09 57.10
CA ALA A 9 -4.16 13.78 55.94
C ALA A 9 -3.05 12.97 55.24
N LEU A 10 -2.20 12.28 56.00
CA LEU A 10 -1.16 11.40 55.46
C LEU A 10 -1.76 10.16 54.81
N THR A 11 -2.82 9.58 55.36
CA THR A 11 -3.52 8.42 54.76
C THR A 11 -4.27 8.83 53.49
N LEU A 12 -4.87 9.99 53.42
CA LEU A 12 -5.52 10.52 52.22
C LEU A 12 -4.48 10.81 51.12
N LEU A 13 -3.34 11.39 51.47
CA LEU A 13 -2.25 11.66 50.53
C LEU A 13 -1.63 10.36 49.97
N ALA A 14 -1.47 9.34 50.82
CA ALA A 14 -0.99 8.02 50.39
C ALA A 14 -2.01 7.29 49.47
N LEU A 15 -3.31 7.43 49.73
CA LEU A 15 -4.37 6.89 48.87
C LEU A 15 -4.45 7.58 47.50
N THR A 16 -4.24 8.92 47.47
CA THR A 16 -4.22 9.67 46.20
C THR A 16 -2.97 9.36 45.39
N LEU A 17 -1.79 9.25 46.00
CA LEU A 17 -0.55 8.89 45.33
C LEU A 17 -0.60 7.45 44.79
N GLY A 18 -1.08 6.47 45.59
CA GLY A 18 -1.26 5.10 45.12
C GLY A 18 -2.34 4.94 44.04
N GLY A 19 -3.35 5.80 44.04
CA GLY A 19 -4.36 5.85 42.97
C GLY A 19 -3.78 6.39 41.64
N CYS A 20 -2.94 7.45 41.72
CA CYS A 20 -2.25 7.98 40.54
C CYS A 20 -1.28 6.97 39.95
N GLU A 21 -0.50 6.28 40.77
CA GLU A 21 0.45 5.26 40.28
C GLU A 21 -0.25 4.07 39.62
N ARG A 22 -1.34 3.58 40.21
CA ARG A 22 -2.17 2.53 39.62
C ARG A 22 -2.77 2.95 38.29
N LEU A 23 -3.24 4.19 38.16
CA LEU A 23 -3.77 4.73 36.92
C LEU A 23 -2.67 4.87 35.86
N GLN A 24 -1.50 5.37 36.25
CA GLN A 24 -0.34 5.47 35.36
C GLN A 24 0.09 4.09 34.85
N ASN A 25 0.20 3.10 35.76
CA ASN A 25 0.53 1.73 35.38
C ASN A 25 -0.51 1.12 34.43
N ALA A 26 -1.81 1.29 34.71
CA ALA A 26 -2.86 0.81 33.84
C ALA A 26 -2.85 1.47 32.45
N ILE A 27 -2.52 2.76 32.36
CA ILE A 27 -2.33 3.47 31.08
C ILE A 27 -1.12 2.88 30.35
N MET A 28 0.02 2.73 31.05
CA MET A 28 1.24 2.17 30.42
C MET A 28 1.02 0.71 29.99
N ASP A 29 0.34 -0.10 30.78
CA ASP A 29 0.00 -1.50 30.41
C ASP A 29 -0.87 -1.54 29.15
N ALA A 30 -1.80 -0.58 28.99
CA ALA A 30 -2.61 -0.48 27.79
C ALA A 30 -1.80 -0.02 26.57
N GLU A 31 -0.86 0.92 26.76
CA GLU A 31 0.00 1.45 25.69
C GLU A 31 1.02 0.42 25.19
N VAL A 32 1.62 -0.36 26.11
CA VAL A 32 2.62 -1.39 25.74
C VAL A 32 2.01 -2.69 25.26
N LYS A 33 0.67 -2.83 25.33
CA LYS A 33 -0.01 -4.02 24.85
C LYS A 33 0.24 -4.22 23.37
N ASP A 34 0.76 -5.38 23.00
CA ASP A 34 0.95 -5.77 21.60
C ASP A 34 -0.41 -5.81 20.88
N LYS A 35 -0.55 -4.99 19.86
CA LYS A 35 -1.75 -4.87 19.03
C LYS A 35 -1.54 -5.55 17.66
N THR A 36 -0.40 -6.17 17.42
CA THR A 36 -0.05 -6.80 16.13
C THR A 36 -1.05 -7.89 15.75
N ASP A 37 -1.53 -7.82 14.52
CA ASP A 37 -2.43 -8.86 13.98
C ASP A 37 -1.62 -10.03 13.40
N TYR A 38 -1.22 -10.93 14.26
CA TYR A 38 -0.49 -12.14 13.87
C TYR A 38 -1.32 -13.12 13.01
N SER A 39 -2.64 -12.95 12.92
CA SER A 39 -3.46 -13.75 12.03
C SER A 39 -3.12 -13.53 10.56
N LEU A 40 -2.56 -12.36 10.20
CA LEU A 40 -2.05 -12.07 8.85
C LEU A 40 -0.91 -13.00 8.41
N THR A 41 -0.24 -13.66 9.32
CA THR A 41 0.86 -14.61 9.05
C THR A 41 0.46 -16.07 9.29
N GLN A 42 -0.82 -16.33 9.55
CA GLN A 42 -1.36 -17.68 9.63
C GLN A 42 -1.93 -18.08 8.28
N ASP A 43 -1.66 -19.34 7.90
CA ASP A 43 -2.27 -19.92 6.71
C ASP A 43 -3.64 -20.52 7.08
N ASP A 44 -4.69 -19.79 6.80
CA ASP A 44 -6.08 -20.21 6.97
C ASP A 44 -6.79 -20.51 5.65
N GLY A 45 -6.04 -20.56 4.54
CA GLY A 45 -6.54 -20.81 3.20
C GLY A 45 -7.17 -19.59 2.52
N SER A 46 -7.29 -18.44 3.19
CA SER A 46 -7.84 -17.21 2.64
C SER A 46 -6.77 -16.27 2.08
N ILE A 47 -7.20 -15.29 1.28
CA ILE A 47 -6.42 -14.10 0.93
C ILE A 47 -7.02 -12.91 1.66
N ARG A 48 -6.19 -12.10 2.32
CA ARG A 48 -6.59 -10.81 2.87
C ARG A 48 -5.85 -9.69 2.14
N VAL A 49 -6.59 -8.70 1.66
CA VAL A 49 -6.05 -7.54 0.94
C VAL A 49 -6.32 -6.29 1.76
N ILE A 50 -5.27 -5.54 2.11
CA ILE A 50 -5.35 -4.29 2.86
C ILE A 50 -4.83 -3.17 1.98
N LEU A 51 -5.66 -2.15 1.73
CA LEU A 51 -5.24 -0.95 1.03
C LEU A 51 -4.50 -0.05 2.02
N CYS A 52 -3.17 -0.03 1.98
CA CYS A 52 -2.36 0.81 2.86
C CYS A 52 -2.08 2.21 2.28
N GLY A 53 -2.47 2.45 1.02
CA GLY A 53 -2.39 3.76 0.40
C GLY A 53 -3.17 3.79 -0.91
N THR A 54 -4.11 4.73 -1.02
CA THR A 54 -5.05 4.85 -2.15
C THR A 54 -4.95 6.20 -2.85
N GLY A 55 -3.96 7.01 -2.48
CA GLY A 55 -3.68 8.33 -3.02
C GLY A 55 -2.69 8.31 -4.18
N THR A 56 -2.37 9.49 -4.69
CA THR A 56 -1.56 9.82 -5.87
C THR A 56 -0.38 10.68 -5.44
N PRO A 57 0.52 11.15 -6.38
CA PRO A 57 1.61 12.06 -6.02
C PRO A 57 1.13 13.35 -5.35
N GLN A 58 -0.10 13.77 -5.60
CA GLN A 58 -0.67 14.95 -4.95
C GLN A 58 -1.08 14.63 -3.52
N ILE A 59 -0.54 15.38 -2.57
CA ILE A 59 -0.82 15.16 -1.15
C ILE A 59 -2.31 15.35 -0.89
N ASN A 60 -2.92 14.30 -0.36
CA ASN A 60 -4.29 14.32 0.15
C ASN A 60 -4.25 13.74 1.56
N ALA A 61 -4.52 14.56 2.57
CA ALA A 61 -4.34 14.21 3.98
C ALA A 61 -4.94 12.87 4.43
N PRO A 62 -6.12 12.43 3.93
CA PRO A 62 -6.69 11.15 4.35
C PRO A 62 -6.13 9.93 3.58
N ARG A 63 -5.25 10.11 2.58
CA ARG A 63 -4.78 9.01 1.73
C ARG A 63 -3.25 9.02 1.65
N GLY A 64 -2.63 7.90 2.02
CA GLY A 64 -1.24 7.61 1.68
C GLY A 64 -1.09 7.35 0.18
N GLN A 65 0.13 7.47 -0.33
CA GLN A 65 0.45 7.12 -1.72
C GLN A 65 0.37 5.61 -1.94
N ALA A 66 0.47 5.17 -3.19
CA ALA A 66 0.22 3.79 -3.62
C ALA A 66 0.83 2.72 -2.70
N CYS A 67 -0.03 1.87 -2.14
CA CYS A 67 0.36 0.76 -1.26
C CYS A 67 -0.79 -0.24 -1.12
N THR A 68 -0.54 -1.50 -1.47
CA THR A 68 -1.49 -2.60 -1.27
C THR A 68 -0.78 -3.78 -0.62
N LEU A 69 -1.24 -4.21 0.55
CA LEU A 69 -0.73 -5.40 1.24
C LEU A 69 -1.64 -6.58 0.96
N VAL A 70 -1.05 -7.73 0.65
CA VAL A 70 -1.77 -9.00 0.52
C VAL A 70 -1.16 -10.02 1.48
N SER A 71 -2.00 -10.66 2.28
CA SER A 71 -1.67 -11.84 3.07
C SER A 71 -2.23 -13.08 2.39
N ALA A 72 -1.37 -14.08 2.11
CA ALA A 72 -1.74 -15.34 1.49
C ALA A 72 -0.74 -16.44 1.88
N GLY A 73 -1.22 -17.65 2.20
CA GLY A 73 -0.37 -18.78 2.56
C GLY A 73 0.58 -18.51 3.73
N GLY A 74 0.11 -17.75 4.73
CA GLY A 74 0.90 -17.36 5.89
C GLY A 74 2.05 -16.37 5.60
N ARG A 75 2.02 -15.67 4.46
CA ARG A 75 3.05 -14.73 3.99
C ARG A 75 2.47 -13.39 3.62
N LEU A 76 3.30 -12.35 3.72
CA LEU A 76 2.95 -10.98 3.38
C LEU A 76 3.62 -10.54 2.08
N PHE A 77 2.84 -9.91 1.21
CA PHE A 77 3.25 -9.39 -0.10
C PHE A 77 2.81 -7.92 -0.17
N LEU A 78 3.77 -7.01 -0.28
CA LEU A 78 3.45 -5.60 -0.47
C LEU A 78 3.58 -5.24 -1.95
N PHE A 79 2.63 -4.49 -2.48
CA PHE A 79 2.64 -3.94 -3.84
C PHE A 79 2.68 -2.43 -3.74
N ASP A 80 3.76 -1.85 -4.23
CA ASP A 80 4.20 -0.48 -4.06
C ASP A 80 4.43 -0.06 -2.59
N ALA A 81 5.23 0.98 -2.41
CA ALA A 81 5.61 1.53 -1.12
C ALA A 81 5.76 3.06 -1.22
N GLY A 82 4.67 3.74 -1.53
CA GLY A 82 4.63 5.20 -1.62
C GLY A 82 4.81 5.89 -0.27
N GLU A 83 4.70 7.21 -0.25
CA GLU A 83 4.79 7.97 0.98
C GLU A 83 3.67 7.58 1.96
N ASN A 84 4.00 7.50 3.23
CA ASN A 84 3.16 6.99 4.32
C ASN A 84 2.85 5.47 4.29
N ALA A 85 3.31 4.70 3.30
CA ALA A 85 3.09 3.25 3.26
C ALA A 85 3.52 2.57 4.57
N MET A 86 4.73 2.88 5.09
CA MET A 86 5.23 2.31 6.34
C MET A 86 4.31 2.62 7.53
N ARG A 87 3.91 3.89 7.70
CA ARG A 87 3.00 4.32 8.77
C ARG A 87 1.65 3.61 8.68
N ASN A 88 1.11 3.48 7.48
CA ASN A 88 -0.18 2.85 7.27
C ASN A 88 -0.12 1.34 7.48
N VAL A 89 0.97 0.67 7.08
CA VAL A 89 1.22 -0.75 7.38
C VAL A 89 1.26 -0.97 8.90
N GLU A 90 1.97 -0.11 9.66
CA GLU A 90 2.03 -0.16 11.11
C GLU A 90 0.68 0.13 11.77
N ASN A 91 -0.04 1.15 11.32
CA ASN A 91 -1.39 1.50 11.82
C ASN A 91 -2.41 0.37 11.57
N ASN A 92 -2.22 -0.45 10.55
CA ASN A 92 -3.03 -1.65 10.29
C ASN A 92 -2.53 -2.88 11.09
N HIS A 93 -1.67 -2.65 12.08
CA HIS A 93 -1.19 -3.69 13.01
C HIS A 93 -0.48 -4.87 12.34
N VAL A 94 0.10 -4.66 11.16
CA VAL A 94 0.82 -5.69 10.40
C VAL A 94 2.06 -6.14 11.16
N PRO A 95 2.35 -7.46 11.27
CA PRO A 95 3.57 -7.96 11.89
C PRO A 95 4.80 -7.61 11.05
N LEU A 96 5.42 -6.45 11.33
CA LEU A 96 6.49 -5.85 10.52
C LEU A 96 7.68 -6.78 10.31
N ALA A 97 8.03 -7.59 11.32
CA ALA A 97 9.11 -8.57 11.22
C ALA A 97 8.86 -9.64 10.13
N ALA A 98 7.61 -9.91 9.81
CA ALA A 98 7.19 -10.89 8.79
C ALA A 98 7.07 -10.27 7.39
N LEU A 99 7.03 -8.96 7.26
CA LEU A 99 7.03 -8.28 5.97
C LEU A 99 8.45 -8.26 5.40
N THR A 100 8.69 -9.13 4.43
CA THR A 100 10.04 -9.42 3.89
C THR A 100 10.19 -9.07 2.43
N ARG A 101 9.13 -8.60 1.75
CA ARG A 101 9.18 -8.33 0.30
C ARG A 101 8.20 -7.27 -0.15
N VAL A 102 8.59 -6.61 -1.25
CA VAL A 102 7.76 -5.65 -1.98
C VAL A 102 7.92 -5.85 -3.49
N PHE A 103 6.84 -5.59 -4.21
CA PHE A 103 6.76 -5.62 -5.67
C PHE A 103 6.44 -4.20 -6.15
N ILE A 104 7.41 -3.53 -6.75
CA ILE A 104 7.26 -2.17 -7.27
C ILE A 104 6.75 -2.24 -8.70
N THR A 105 5.67 -1.53 -8.98
CA THR A 105 5.03 -1.53 -10.30
C THR A 105 5.81 -0.72 -11.32
N HIS A 106 6.29 0.45 -10.90
CA HIS A 106 7.12 1.37 -11.72
C HIS A 106 7.84 2.41 -10.84
N TRP A 107 8.68 3.26 -11.45
CA TRP A 107 9.56 4.18 -10.71
C TRP A 107 9.05 5.63 -10.64
N HIS A 108 7.71 5.88 -10.60
CA HIS A 108 7.24 7.16 -10.10
C HIS A 108 7.37 7.23 -8.58
N SER A 109 7.70 8.40 -8.06
CA SER A 109 8.06 8.58 -6.65
C SER A 109 6.96 8.14 -5.68
N ASP A 110 5.71 8.33 -6.02
CA ASP A 110 4.55 7.95 -5.20
C ASP A 110 4.30 6.43 -5.11
N HIS A 111 5.11 5.62 -5.81
CA HIS A 111 5.10 4.16 -5.72
C HIS A 111 6.27 3.60 -4.92
N PHE A 112 7.32 4.41 -4.60
CA PHE A 112 8.48 3.91 -3.85
C PHE A 112 9.10 4.87 -2.83
N ASN A 113 8.58 6.09 -2.62
CA ASN A 113 9.13 7.06 -1.66
C ASN A 113 9.24 6.52 -0.23
N GLY A 114 8.36 5.62 0.18
CA GLY A 114 8.37 4.98 1.49
C GLY A 114 9.30 3.77 1.61
N LEU A 115 9.91 3.30 0.50
CA LEU A 115 10.64 2.04 0.46
C LEU A 115 11.83 1.99 1.42
N GLY A 116 12.61 3.06 1.53
CA GLY A 116 13.74 3.11 2.44
C GLY A 116 13.33 2.97 3.91
N GLY A 117 12.28 3.69 4.31
CA GLY A 117 11.70 3.58 5.63
C GLY A 117 11.14 2.17 5.91
N LEU A 118 10.49 1.55 4.93
CA LEU A 118 9.95 0.20 5.04
C LEU A 118 11.05 -0.85 5.31
N ILE A 119 12.12 -0.82 4.52
CA ILE A 119 13.27 -1.72 4.67
C ILE A 119 13.88 -1.58 6.08
N ASN A 120 14.08 -0.34 6.53
CA ASN A 120 14.67 -0.02 7.83
C ASN A 120 13.75 -0.44 8.98
N HIS A 121 12.47 -0.05 8.96
CA HIS A 121 11.52 -0.36 10.04
C HIS A 121 11.24 -1.86 10.20
N THR A 122 11.13 -2.61 9.12
CA THR A 122 10.97 -4.07 9.22
C THR A 122 12.17 -4.73 9.88
N TRP A 123 13.39 -4.25 9.60
CA TRP A 123 14.62 -4.72 10.23
C TRP A 123 14.68 -4.37 11.73
N ILE A 124 14.38 -3.10 12.10
CA ILE A 124 14.33 -2.66 13.50
C ILE A 124 13.33 -3.47 14.31
N ASN A 125 12.19 -3.83 13.71
CA ASN A 125 11.16 -4.65 14.32
C ASN A 125 11.47 -6.16 14.31
N GLY A 126 12.68 -6.55 13.90
CA GLY A 126 13.20 -7.91 14.12
C GLY A 126 13.10 -8.84 12.92
N ARG A 127 13.00 -8.34 11.69
CA ARG A 127 13.08 -9.15 10.47
C ARG A 127 14.36 -10.00 10.46
N LYS A 128 14.21 -11.29 10.18
CA LYS A 128 15.29 -12.30 10.26
C LYS A 128 15.85 -12.72 8.90
N THR A 129 15.29 -12.22 7.80
CA THR A 129 15.70 -12.52 6.43
C THR A 129 16.03 -11.24 5.68
N PRO A 130 16.80 -11.27 4.59
CA PRO A 130 16.93 -10.13 3.69
C PRO A 130 15.56 -9.59 3.26
N PHE A 131 15.48 -8.30 3.00
CA PHE A 131 14.26 -7.71 2.41
C PHE A 131 14.37 -7.79 0.90
N GLU A 132 13.37 -8.39 0.25
CA GLU A 132 13.37 -8.62 -1.20
C GLU A 132 12.60 -7.50 -1.91
N VAL A 133 13.23 -6.82 -2.87
CA VAL A 133 12.60 -5.79 -3.70
C VAL A 133 12.53 -6.27 -5.14
N TYR A 134 11.33 -6.66 -5.56
CA TYR A 134 11.03 -6.96 -6.96
C TYR A 134 10.60 -5.68 -7.67
N GLY A 135 11.08 -5.44 -8.87
CA GLY A 135 10.68 -4.25 -9.62
C GLY A 135 11.23 -4.20 -11.03
N PRO A 136 10.81 -3.21 -11.82
CA PRO A 136 11.31 -2.99 -13.17
C PRO A 136 12.83 -2.80 -13.21
N SER A 137 13.40 -2.84 -14.42
CA SER A 137 14.81 -2.51 -14.65
C SER A 137 15.21 -1.22 -13.92
N GLY A 138 16.36 -1.22 -13.26
CA GLY A 138 16.82 -0.13 -12.39
C GLY A 138 16.59 -0.37 -10.91
N VAL A 139 15.91 -1.46 -10.51
CA VAL A 139 15.71 -1.83 -9.10
C VAL A 139 17.03 -1.93 -8.35
N GLU A 140 18.09 -2.44 -8.99
CA GLU A 140 19.43 -2.55 -8.40
C GLU A 140 19.99 -1.16 -8.02
N ARG A 141 19.81 -0.15 -8.89
CA ARG A 141 20.26 1.22 -8.62
C ARG A 141 19.48 1.86 -7.49
N VAL A 142 18.17 1.62 -7.43
CA VAL A 142 17.33 2.14 -6.35
C VAL A 142 17.73 1.50 -5.02
N VAL A 143 17.86 0.18 -4.97
CA VAL A 143 18.28 -0.55 -3.75
C VAL A 143 19.69 -0.11 -3.31
N GLN A 144 20.65 0.03 -4.24
CA GLN A 144 21.98 0.53 -3.93
C GLN A 144 21.95 1.97 -3.40
N GLY A 145 21.13 2.85 -4.00
CA GLY A 145 20.96 4.23 -3.52
C GLY A 145 20.40 4.28 -2.11
N LEU A 146 19.40 3.46 -1.81
CA LEU A 146 18.84 3.34 -0.45
C LEU A 146 19.85 2.75 0.54
N GLN A 147 20.65 1.77 0.13
CA GLN A 147 21.73 1.22 0.97
C GLN A 147 22.71 2.31 1.37
N LEU A 148 23.15 3.14 0.42
CA LEU A 148 24.05 4.28 0.71
C LEU A 148 23.38 5.31 1.64
N ALA A 149 22.10 5.64 1.40
CA ALA A 149 21.37 6.62 2.19
C ALA A 149 21.16 6.18 3.66
N TYR A 150 20.97 4.88 3.91
CA TYR A 150 20.73 4.33 5.25
C TYR A 150 21.95 3.72 5.92
N GLN A 151 23.12 3.78 5.30
CA GLN A 151 24.34 3.13 5.80
C GLN A 151 24.69 3.54 7.23
N GLU A 152 24.66 4.83 7.53
CA GLU A 152 24.99 5.35 8.87
C GLU A 152 23.94 4.93 9.91
N ASP A 153 22.66 5.01 9.57
CA ASP A 153 21.57 4.59 10.48
C ASP A 153 21.70 3.10 10.83
N VAL A 154 21.96 2.26 9.82
CA VAL A 154 22.15 0.81 10.03
C VAL A 154 23.37 0.54 10.92
N GLN A 155 24.47 1.25 10.72
CA GLN A 155 25.66 1.11 11.54
C GLN A 155 25.40 1.52 12.99
N PHE A 156 24.78 2.67 13.24
CA PHE A 156 24.48 3.14 14.59
C PHE A 156 23.51 2.20 15.31
N ARG A 157 22.47 1.73 14.67
CA ARG A 157 21.52 0.80 15.28
C ARG A 157 22.14 -0.55 15.57
N HIS A 158 23.01 -1.06 14.70
CA HIS A 158 23.75 -2.30 14.94
C HIS A 158 24.59 -2.20 16.22
N LEU A 159 25.27 -1.06 16.45
CA LEU A 159 26.09 -0.83 17.63
C LEU A 159 25.29 -0.70 18.94
N HIS A 160 24.06 -0.18 18.87
CA HIS A 160 23.22 0.08 20.05
C HIS A 160 22.23 -1.06 20.38
N ALA A 161 22.01 -2.00 19.47
CA ALA A 161 21.00 -3.06 19.67
C ALA A 161 21.47 -4.11 20.69
N LEU A 162 20.58 -4.51 21.60
CA LEU A 162 20.78 -5.58 22.57
C LEU A 162 19.56 -6.54 22.54
N PRO A 163 19.69 -7.77 22.02
CA PRO A 163 20.89 -8.36 21.38
C PRO A 163 21.22 -7.68 20.04
N PRO A 164 22.47 -7.80 19.58
CA PRO A 164 22.87 -7.22 18.30
C PRO A 164 22.02 -7.73 17.14
N VAL A 165 21.54 -6.80 16.30
CA VAL A 165 20.85 -7.13 15.05
C VAL A 165 21.89 -7.20 13.91
N ALA A 166 21.77 -8.18 13.02
CA ALA A 166 22.69 -8.34 11.92
C ALA A 166 22.57 -7.13 10.95
N SER A 167 23.62 -6.33 10.82
CA SER A 167 23.63 -5.14 9.96
C SER A 167 23.33 -5.46 8.50
N ALA A 168 23.79 -6.61 8.00
CA ALA A 168 23.49 -7.07 6.64
C ALA A 168 21.98 -7.19 6.35
N LEU A 169 21.15 -7.41 7.37
CA LEU A 169 19.70 -7.47 7.24
C LEU A 169 19.05 -6.06 7.22
N GLY A 170 19.78 -5.00 7.55
CA GLY A 170 19.31 -3.62 7.42
C GLY A 170 19.14 -3.16 5.97
N PHE A 171 19.64 -3.95 5.02
CA PHE A 171 19.60 -3.66 3.59
C PHE A 171 18.67 -4.61 2.84
N ALA A 172 18.37 -4.28 1.56
CA ALA A 172 17.53 -5.07 0.70
C ALA A 172 18.34 -5.79 -0.40
N GLN A 173 17.73 -6.83 -0.98
CA GLN A 173 18.18 -7.50 -2.18
C GLN A 173 17.26 -7.13 -3.34
N ALA A 174 17.85 -6.79 -4.49
CA ALA A 174 17.13 -6.42 -5.70
C ALA A 174 16.83 -7.66 -6.56
N HIS A 175 15.59 -7.76 -7.03
CA HIS A 175 15.11 -8.79 -7.94
C HIS A 175 14.52 -8.11 -9.19
N PRO A 176 15.32 -7.93 -10.27
CA PRO A 176 14.83 -7.28 -11.47
C PRO A 176 13.77 -8.11 -12.20
N VAL A 177 12.66 -7.48 -12.51
CA VAL A 177 11.60 -8.03 -13.36
C VAL A 177 11.85 -7.56 -14.77
N ASN A 178 12.24 -8.49 -15.65
CA ASN A 178 12.62 -8.19 -17.01
C ASN A 178 11.89 -9.14 -17.98
N LEU A 179 10.74 -8.71 -18.49
CA LEU A 179 10.02 -9.46 -19.52
C LEU A 179 10.72 -9.28 -20.89
N ALA A 180 10.93 -10.36 -21.60
CA ALA A 180 11.48 -10.32 -22.94
C ALA A 180 10.58 -9.53 -23.91
N ALA A 181 11.14 -9.06 -25.02
CA ALA A 181 10.35 -8.39 -26.06
C ALA A 181 9.23 -9.32 -26.56
N GLY A 182 8.00 -8.82 -26.61
CA GLY A 182 6.82 -9.59 -27.01
C GLY A 182 6.24 -10.51 -25.90
N GLN A 183 6.87 -10.60 -24.74
CA GLN A 183 6.33 -11.29 -23.58
C GLN A 183 5.45 -10.35 -22.78
N GLU A 184 4.20 -10.72 -22.53
CA GLU A 184 3.23 -9.88 -21.80
C GLU A 184 3.19 -10.20 -20.30
N SER A 185 3.65 -11.40 -19.89
CA SER A 185 3.69 -11.80 -18.48
C SER A 185 4.86 -12.71 -18.15
N GLN A 186 5.24 -12.74 -16.87
CA GLN A 186 6.27 -13.62 -16.34
C GLN A 186 5.96 -13.98 -14.89
N ARG A 187 6.08 -15.26 -14.52
CA ARG A 187 6.10 -15.66 -13.12
C ARG A 187 7.39 -15.22 -12.46
N ILE A 188 7.28 -14.46 -11.37
CA ILE A 188 8.42 -13.90 -10.64
C ILE A 188 8.52 -14.41 -9.20
N TYR A 189 7.46 -15.06 -8.71
CA TYR A 189 7.43 -15.68 -7.38
C TYR A 189 6.57 -16.95 -7.42
N ASP A 190 7.06 -18.03 -6.79
CA ASP A 190 6.34 -19.31 -6.68
C ASP A 190 6.85 -20.06 -5.45
N GLN A 191 6.19 -19.88 -4.31
CA GLN A 191 6.55 -20.54 -3.05
C GLN A 191 5.33 -20.75 -2.16
N GLY A 192 5.24 -21.93 -1.55
CA GLY A 192 4.18 -22.24 -0.56
C GLY A 192 2.77 -22.15 -1.12
N GLY A 193 2.58 -22.51 -2.40
CA GLY A 193 1.30 -22.45 -3.08
C GLY A 193 0.87 -21.03 -3.52
N VAL A 194 1.64 -20.00 -3.15
CA VAL A 194 1.40 -18.63 -3.63
C VAL A 194 2.26 -18.35 -4.85
N THR A 195 1.65 -17.80 -5.89
CA THR A 195 2.37 -17.34 -7.08
C THR A 195 2.14 -15.86 -7.32
N VAL A 196 3.15 -15.16 -7.87
CA VAL A 196 3.01 -13.79 -8.37
C VAL A 196 3.53 -13.75 -9.80
N ASP A 197 2.67 -13.32 -10.71
CA ASP A 197 2.99 -13.10 -12.11
C ASP A 197 3.00 -11.58 -12.40
N ALA A 198 4.07 -11.08 -12.99
CA ALA A 198 4.15 -9.70 -13.48
C ALA A 198 3.55 -9.62 -14.88
N TYR A 199 2.71 -8.62 -15.12
CA TYR A 199 2.10 -8.33 -16.42
C TYR A 199 2.53 -6.95 -16.90
N ARG A 200 2.87 -6.81 -18.18
CA ARG A 200 3.09 -5.48 -18.76
C ARG A 200 1.80 -4.69 -18.73
N VAL A 201 1.90 -3.44 -18.28
CA VAL A 201 0.81 -2.46 -18.35
C VAL A 201 1.24 -1.29 -19.24
N ASP A 202 0.35 -0.36 -19.51
CA ASP A 202 0.57 0.74 -20.45
C ASP A 202 0.52 2.09 -19.72
N HIS A 203 1.69 2.55 -19.28
CA HIS A 203 1.85 3.82 -18.55
C HIS A 203 2.84 4.77 -19.26
N HIS A 204 2.79 4.80 -20.59
CA HIS A 204 3.72 5.63 -21.37
C HIS A 204 3.75 7.10 -20.90
N PRO A 205 4.94 7.76 -20.73
CA PRO A 205 6.26 7.32 -21.22
C PRO A 205 7.04 6.41 -20.24
N VAL A 206 6.45 5.99 -19.14
CA VAL A 206 7.10 5.05 -18.20
C VAL A 206 7.05 3.64 -18.78
N ASP A 207 8.22 3.10 -19.11
CA ASP A 207 8.39 1.75 -19.65
C ASP A 207 9.74 1.16 -19.17
N PRO A 208 9.74 -0.02 -18.56
CA PRO A 208 8.59 -0.86 -18.29
C PRO A 208 7.78 -0.44 -17.06
N ALA A 209 6.47 -0.68 -17.11
CA ALA A 209 5.55 -0.64 -16.00
C ALA A 209 4.82 -1.99 -15.89
N TYR A 210 4.54 -2.44 -14.67
CA TYR A 210 3.95 -3.75 -14.41
C TYR A 210 2.74 -3.65 -13.48
N GLY A 211 1.72 -4.50 -13.77
CA GLY A 211 0.74 -4.94 -12.80
C GLY A 211 1.11 -6.35 -12.30
N TYR A 212 0.56 -6.76 -11.18
CA TYR A 212 0.88 -8.05 -10.55
C TYR A 212 -0.38 -8.86 -10.28
N LEU A 213 -0.36 -10.13 -10.71
CA LEU A 213 -1.39 -11.11 -10.40
C LEU A 213 -0.87 -12.05 -9.31
N LEU A 214 -1.46 -11.97 -8.11
CA LEU A 214 -1.23 -12.94 -7.04
C LEU A 214 -2.30 -14.01 -7.10
N SER A 215 -1.88 -15.27 -7.06
CA SER A 215 -2.78 -16.43 -7.02
C SER A 215 -2.46 -17.32 -5.82
N TYR A 216 -3.48 -17.74 -5.10
CA TYR A 216 -3.38 -18.65 -3.97
C TYR A 216 -4.69 -19.40 -3.79
N ASN A 217 -4.62 -20.71 -3.57
CA ASN A 217 -5.75 -21.59 -3.27
C ASN A 217 -6.95 -21.40 -4.23
N GLY A 218 -6.66 -21.25 -5.53
CA GLY A 218 -7.66 -21.03 -6.58
C GLY A 218 -8.25 -19.63 -6.65
N LYS A 219 -7.84 -18.71 -5.77
CA LYS A 219 -8.21 -17.30 -5.78
C LYS A 219 -7.19 -16.45 -6.51
N LYS A 220 -7.65 -15.36 -7.13
CA LYS A 220 -6.85 -14.44 -7.93
C LYS A 220 -7.06 -12.99 -7.49
N VAL A 221 -5.98 -12.28 -7.24
CA VAL A 221 -5.95 -10.84 -6.95
C VAL A 221 -5.02 -10.16 -7.95
N PHE A 222 -5.55 -9.25 -8.76
CA PHE A 222 -4.75 -8.43 -9.67
C PHE A 222 -4.60 -7.01 -9.10
N ILE A 223 -3.37 -6.50 -9.07
CA ILE A 223 -3.02 -5.13 -8.71
C ILE A 223 -2.44 -4.46 -9.95
N SER A 224 -3.09 -3.41 -10.45
CA SER A 224 -2.75 -2.83 -11.75
C SER A 224 -1.44 -2.04 -11.78
N GLY A 225 -1.03 -1.39 -10.68
CA GLY A 225 -0.15 -0.24 -10.76
C GLY A 225 -0.80 0.87 -11.58
N ASP A 226 -0.03 1.84 -12.06
CA ASP A 226 -0.54 2.87 -12.95
C ASP A 226 -0.57 2.39 -14.40
N THR A 227 -1.69 2.60 -15.08
CA THR A 227 -1.89 2.18 -16.47
C THR A 227 -3.11 2.81 -17.08
N ARG A 228 -3.11 3.10 -18.35
CA ARG A 228 -4.37 3.30 -19.08
C ARG A 228 -5.08 1.95 -19.29
N VAL A 229 -6.37 1.99 -19.59
CA VAL A 229 -7.13 0.79 -19.94
C VAL A 229 -6.57 0.17 -21.23
N SER A 230 -6.18 -1.10 -21.15
CA SER A 230 -5.58 -1.85 -22.25
C SER A 230 -5.94 -3.33 -22.17
N GLU A 231 -6.15 -3.97 -23.31
CA GLU A 231 -6.35 -5.43 -23.39
C GLU A 231 -5.08 -6.23 -23.10
N ARG A 232 -3.93 -5.57 -23.01
CA ARG A 232 -2.62 -6.19 -22.75
C ARG A 232 -2.60 -7.00 -21.45
N TYR A 233 -3.29 -6.50 -20.40
CA TYR A 233 -3.40 -7.19 -19.11
C TYR A 233 -4.78 -7.81 -18.85
N LEU A 234 -5.64 -7.91 -19.90
CA LEU A 234 -6.96 -8.54 -19.76
C LEU A 234 -6.86 -9.97 -19.19
N ALA A 235 -5.85 -10.74 -19.61
CA ALA A 235 -5.62 -12.10 -19.12
C ALA A 235 -5.36 -12.16 -17.61
N ALA A 236 -4.75 -11.12 -17.01
CA ALA A 236 -4.56 -11.02 -15.56
C ALA A 236 -5.87 -10.77 -14.81
N MET A 237 -6.80 -10.05 -15.43
CA MET A 237 -8.10 -9.74 -14.86
C MET A 237 -9.12 -10.87 -15.07
N GLN A 238 -8.89 -11.79 -16.04
CA GLN A 238 -9.84 -12.80 -16.43
C GLN A 238 -10.28 -13.69 -15.26
N ASP A 239 -11.59 -13.67 -14.94
CA ASP A 239 -12.21 -14.39 -13.82
C ASP A 239 -11.51 -14.11 -12.46
N ALA A 240 -10.94 -12.91 -12.26
CA ALA A 240 -10.30 -12.53 -11.01
C ALA A 240 -11.37 -12.37 -9.89
N ASP A 241 -11.02 -12.87 -8.69
CA ASP A 241 -11.89 -12.68 -7.52
C ASP A 241 -11.85 -11.22 -7.05
N LEU A 242 -10.68 -10.56 -7.16
CA LEU A 242 -10.48 -9.16 -6.82
C LEU A 242 -9.53 -8.50 -7.82
N VAL A 243 -9.88 -7.31 -8.26
CA VAL A 243 -9.00 -6.41 -9.02
C VAL A 243 -8.87 -5.10 -8.25
N VAL A 244 -7.67 -4.77 -7.81
CA VAL A 244 -7.31 -3.48 -7.24
C VAL A 244 -6.68 -2.65 -8.35
N HIS A 245 -7.42 -1.65 -8.83
CA HIS A 245 -7.04 -0.90 -10.04
C HIS A 245 -7.00 0.59 -9.80
N GLU A 246 -5.98 1.28 -10.35
CA GLU A 246 -5.97 2.73 -10.42
C GLU A 246 -7.17 3.25 -11.22
N ALA A 247 -7.60 4.48 -10.97
CA ALA A 247 -8.71 5.04 -11.72
C ALA A 247 -8.66 6.57 -11.83
N ILE A 248 -8.93 7.06 -13.04
CA ILE A 248 -9.16 8.47 -13.31
C ILE A 248 -10.58 8.71 -13.80
N ASN A 249 -11.27 9.70 -13.23
CA ASN A 249 -12.57 10.12 -13.74
C ASN A 249 -12.42 11.31 -14.71
N SER A 250 -12.49 11.02 -16.00
CA SER A 250 -12.30 12.03 -17.07
C SER A 250 -13.24 13.21 -16.97
N GLN A 251 -14.52 12.97 -16.61
CA GLN A 251 -15.49 14.07 -16.48
C GLN A 251 -15.10 15.04 -15.36
N MET A 252 -14.67 14.51 -14.19
CA MET A 252 -14.21 15.35 -13.09
C MET A 252 -12.94 16.12 -13.45
N ILE A 253 -12.01 15.51 -14.20
CA ILE A 253 -10.81 16.19 -14.70
C ILE A 253 -11.18 17.36 -15.62
N HIS A 254 -12.08 17.17 -16.57
CA HIS A 254 -12.53 18.25 -17.47
C HIS A 254 -13.23 19.38 -16.70
N LEU A 255 -14.07 19.06 -15.72
CA LEU A 255 -14.71 20.06 -14.85
C LEU A 255 -13.66 20.84 -14.03
N GLY A 256 -12.68 20.15 -13.47
CA GLY A 256 -11.57 20.77 -12.73
C GLY A 256 -10.71 21.67 -13.63
N SER A 257 -10.34 21.19 -14.81
CA SER A 257 -9.60 21.97 -15.81
C SER A 257 -10.33 23.26 -16.20
N ALA A 258 -11.64 23.17 -16.49
CA ALA A 258 -12.46 24.34 -16.79
C ALA A 258 -12.52 25.33 -15.60
N ALA A 259 -12.55 24.84 -14.36
CA ALA A 259 -12.50 25.71 -13.18
C ALA A 259 -11.13 26.42 -13.05
N LEU A 260 -10.02 25.71 -13.30
CA LEU A 260 -8.67 26.29 -13.33
C LEU A 260 -8.53 27.36 -14.41
N GLN A 261 -9.09 27.13 -15.60
CA GLN A 261 -9.11 28.15 -16.67
C GLN A 261 -9.86 29.41 -16.25
N ARG A 262 -11.05 29.28 -15.65
CA ARG A 262 -11.84 30.43 -15.18
C ARG A 262 -11.11 31.25 -14.09
N THR A 263 -10.18 30.64 -13.36
CA THR A 263 -9.35 31.32 -12.34
C THR A 263 -7.97 31.73 -12.87
N GLY A 264 -7.73 31.68 -14.18
CA GLY A 264 -6.48 32.12 -14.81
C GLY A 264 -5.30 31.13 -14.65
N GLN A 265 -5.53 29.92 -14.18
CA GLN A 265 -4.48 28.90 -13.94
C GLN A 265 -4.28 27.99 -15.16
N GLN A 266 -4.03 28.57 -16.32
CA GLN A 266 -3.98 27.88 -17.62
C GLN A 266 -3.00 26.71 -17.66
N ALA A 267 -1.78 26.86 -17.11
CA ALA A 267 -0.77 25.81 -17.11
C ALA A 267 -1.23 24.57 -16.32
N LYS A 268 -1.85 24.78 -15.16
CA LYS A 268 -2.43 23.69 -14.34
C LYS A 268 -3.62 23.02 -15.03
N ALA A 269 -4.47 23.81 -15.71
CA ALA A 269 -5.59 23.29 -16.46
C ALA A 269 -5.12 22.35 -17.60
N THR A 270 -4.09 22.75 -18.33
CA THR A 270 -3.48 21.93 -19.38
C THR A 270 -2.87 20.66 -18.81
N GLN A 271 -2.10 20.78 -17.72
CA GLN A 271 -1.48 19.62 -17.07
C GLN A 271 -2.54 18.64 -16.55
N ALA A 272 -3.65 19.11 -15.98
CA ALA A 272 -4.72 18.26 -15.48
C ALA A 272 -5.34 17.37 -16.57
N VAL A 273 -5.46 17.87 -17.81
CA VAL A 273 -6.01 17.07 -18.92
C VAL A 273 -5.00 16.06 -19.46
N ARG A 274 -3.71 16.37 -19.43
CA ARG A 274 -2.66 15.45 -19.93
C ARG A 274 -2.57 14.15 -19.15
N VAL A 275 -2.95 14.13 -17.88
CA VAL A 275 -2.95 12.87 -17.07
C VAL A 275 -3.97 11.84 -17.60
N LEU A 276 -4.96 12.24 -18.40
CA LEU A 276 -5.89 11.33 -19.06
C LEU A 276 -5.22 10.40 -20.09
N GLU A 277 -4.04 10.75 -20.57
CA GLU A 277 -3.35 10.03 -21.64
C GLU A 277 -2.74 8.70 -21.14
N TYR A 278 -2.50 8.58 -19.81
CA TYR A 278 -1.75 7.46 -19.24
C TYR A 278 -2.35 6.84 -17.97
N HIS A 279 -3.61 7.22 -17.62
CA HIS A 279 -4.38 6.61 -16.52
C HIS A 279 -5.69 6.00 -17.01
N ALA A 280 -6.25 5.08 -16.21
CA ALA A 280 -7.43 4.30 -16.55
C ALA A 280 -8.73 5.08 -16.30
N ASP A 281 -9.41 5.48 -17.39
CA ASP A 281 -10.74 6.09 -17.29
C ASP A 281 -11.74 5.13 -16.65
N THR A 282 -12.51 5.62 -15.66
CA THR A 282 -13.47 4.84 -14.88
C THR A 282 -14.48 4.07 -15.74
N LEU A 283 -15.01 4.69 -16.81
CA LEU A 283 -16.04 4.05 -17.67
C LEU A 283 -15.44 3.01 -18.61
N ALA A 284 -14.23 3.26 -19.10
CA ALA A 284 -13.50 2.29 -19.92
C ALA A 284 -13.03 1.09 -19.06
N LEU A 285 -12.57 1.36 -17.82
CA LEU A 285 -12.20 0.31 -16.87
C LEU A 285 -13.40 -0.58 -16.50
N ALA A 286 -14.57 0.01 -16.26
CA ALA A 286 -15.79 -0.75 -15.99
C ALA A 286 -16.13 -1.72 -17.13
N LYS A 287 -16.00 -1.30 -18.39
CA LYS A 287 -16.18 -2.19 -19.55
C LYS A 287 -15.14 -3.32 -19.61
N LEU A 288 -13.88 -3.01 -19.33
CA LEU A 288 -12.82 -4.02 -19.30
C LEU A 288 -13.05 -5.03 -18.18
N ALA A 289 -13.49 -4.59 -17.00
CA ALA A 289 -13.84 -5.47 -15.87
C ALA A 289 -15.01 -6.41 -16.19
N GLU A 290 -16.05 -5.91 -16.90
CA GLU A 290 -17.16 -6.74 -17.39
C GLU A 290 -16.67 -7.79 -18.41
N GLN A 291 -15.86 -7.38 -19.39
CA GLN A 291 -15.27 -8.28 -20.39
C GLN A 291 -14.42 -9.38 -19.73
N ALA A 292 -13.65 -9.02 -18.70
CA ALA A 292 -12.81 -9.95 -17.94
C ALA A 292 -13.60 -10.79 -16.91
N LYS A 293 -14.90 -10.55 -16.72
CA LYS A 293 -15.71 -11.21 -15.70
C LYS A 293 -15.11 -11.11 -14.30
N VAL A 294 -14.55 -9.96 -13.97
CA VAL A 294 -14.06 -9.66 -12.63
C VAL A 294 -15.22 -9.80 -11.63
N ARG A 295 -14.99 -10.34 -10.46
CA ARG A 295 -16.03 -10.43 -9.42
C ARG A 295 -16.16 -9.15 -8.61
N HIS A 296 -15.04 -8.59 -8.18
CA HIS A 296 -14.99 -7.37 -7.38
C HIS A 296 -13.88 -6.43 -7.89
N LEU A 297 -14.28 -5.23 -8.30
CA LEU A 297 -13.39 -4.15 -8.73
C LEU A 297 -13.24 -3.12 -7.61
N VAL A 298 -12.04 -2.96 -7.09
CA VAL A 298 -11.68 -1.96 -6.08
C VAL A 298 -10.84 -0.88 -6.73
N LEU A 299 -11.28 0.36 -6.63
CA LEU A 299 -10.59 1.51 -7.21
C LEU A 299 -9.60 2.11 -6.20
N THR A 300 -8.36 2.26 -6.61
CA THR A 300 -7.27 2.89 -5.85
C THR A 300 -6.62 4.01 -6.67
N HIS A 301 -5.58 4.66 -6.15
CA HIS A 301 -4.85 5.72 -6.87
C HIS A 301 -5.81 6.70 -7.57
N LEU A 302 -6.73 7.29 -6.79
CA LEU A 302 -7.92 7.96 -7.30
C LEU A 302 -7.65 9.35 -7.85
N ILE A 303 -7.95 9.60 -9.12
CA ILE A 303 -7.69 10.87 -9.82
C ILE A 303 -9.00 11.46 -10.40
N PRO A 304 -9.43 12.66 -10.00
CA PRO A 304 -9.01 13.36 -8.79
C PRO A 304 -9.51 12.65 -7.54
N SER A 305 -8.79 12.74 -6.44
CA SER A 305 -9.20 12.09 -5.19
C SER A 305 -10.53 12.67 -4.67
N PRO A 306 -11.59 11.86 -4.52
CA PRO A 306 -12.88 12.32 -4.03
C PRO A 306 -12.83 12.52 -2.51
N THR A 307 -13.22 13.71 -2.03
CA THR A 307 -13.10 14.13 -0.62
C THR A 307 -14.42 14.15 0.15
N ASN A 308 -15.55 14.02 -0.53
CA ASN A 308 -16.89 14.07 0.09
C ASN A 308 -17.87 13.16 -0.65
N PHE A 309 -19.07 12.99 -0.09
CA PHE A 309 -20.10 12.13 -0.64
C PHE A 309 -20.48 12.47 -2.10
N ILE A 310 -20.56 13.75 -2.45
CA ILE A 310 -20.92 14.17 -3.81
C ILE A 310 -19.83 13.79 -4.80
N SER A 311 -18.57 14.12 -4.50
CA SER A 311 -17.44 13.78 -5.37
C SER A 311 -17.22 12.27 -5.49
N ARG A 312 -17.49 11.49 -4.43
CA ARG A 312 -17.49 10.01 -4.48
C ARG A 312 -18.55 9.47 -5.44
N ARG A 313 -19.77 9.99 -5.36
CA ARG A 313 -20.85 9.62 -6.28
C ARG A 313 -20.55 10.01 -7.73
N MET A 314 -19.99 11.21 -7.94
CA MET A 314 -19.52 11.63 -9.26
C MET A 314 -18.44 10.70 -9.82
N PHE A 315 -17.48 10.29 -8.97
CA PHE A 315 -16.38 9.42 -9.38
C PHE A 315 -16.86 8.07 -9.91
N LEU A 316 -17.89 7.49 -9.31
CA LEU A 316 -18.47 6.20 -9.68
C LEU A 316 -19.59 6.30 -10.75
N SER A 317 -19.94 7.52 -11.17
CA SER A 317 -21.08 7.73 -12.07
C SER A 317 -20.93 6.97 -13.39
N GLY A 318 -21.96 6.20 -13.77
CA GLY A 318 -22.03 5.44 -15.03
C GLY A 318 -21.21 4.13 -15.04
N MET A 319 -20.49 3.77 -14.01
CA MET A 319 -19.74 2.52 -13.95
C MET A 319 -20.67 1.30 -13.85
N SER A 320 -21.69 1.35 -12.97
CA SER A 320 -22.65 0.25 -12.78
C SER A 320 -23.56 -0.03 -13.99
N GLU A 321 -23.60 0.89 -14.94
CA GLU A 321 -24.27 0.67 -16.23
C GLU A 321 -23.41 -0.17 -17.21
N ARG A 322 -22.14 -0.36 -16.90
CA ARG A 322 -21.12 -0.97 -17.77
C ARG A 322 -20.46 -2.20 -17.17
N TYR A 323 -20.63 -2.39 -15.88
CA TYR A 323 -20.06 -3.51 -15.15
C TYR A 323 -21.06 -3.98 -14.09
N SER A 324 -21.39 -5.26 -14.16
CA SER A 324 -22.41 -5.92 -13.33
C SER A 324 -21.88 -6.47 -12.01
N GLY A 325 -20.55 -6.54 -11.86
CA GLY A 325 -19.90 -7.00 -10.64
C GLY A 325 -19.85 -5.93 -9.54
N GLU A 326 -19.25 -6.26 -8.41
CA GLU A 326 -19.10 -5.34 -7.28
C GLU A 326 -18.07 -4.26 -7.59
N ILE A 327 -18.37 -2.98 -7.26
CA ILE A 327 -17.46 -1.85 -7.37
C ILE A 327 -17.29 -1.20 -6.01
N THR A 328 -16.06 -1.07 -5.54
CA THR A 328 -15.73 -0.38 -4.30
C THR A 328 -14.75 0.76 -4.55
N LEU A 329 -15.04 1.94 -4.03
CA LEU A 329 -14.10 3.04 -3.97
C LEU A 329 -13.17 2.83 -2.78
N GLY A 330 -11.91 2.48 -3.04
CA GLY A 330 -10.94 2.14 -2.02
C GLY A 330 -10.63 3.30 -1.06
N GLU A 331 -10.36 2.96 0.17
CA GLU A 331 -9.92 3.85 1.25
C GLU A 331 -8.74 3.22 1.99
N ASP A 332 -7.87 4.07 2.55
CA ASP A 332 -6.77 3.59 3.39
C ASP A 332 -7.33 2.78 4.58
N ALA A 333 -6.63 1.73 4.94
CA ALA A 333 -7.01 0.75 5.95
C ALA A 333 -8.23 -0.14 5.61
N MET A 334 -8.79 -0.05 4.39
CA MET A 334 -9.82 -0.98 3.95
C MET A 334 -9.24 -2.39 3.81
N GLU A 335 -9.91 -3.36 4.42
CA GLU A 335 -9.57 -4.78 4.31
C GLU A 335 -10.65 -5.54 3.53
N ILE A 336 -10.21 -6.42 2.64
CA ILE A 336 -11.06 -7.32 1.85
C ILE A 336 -10.55 -8.75 2.04
N ARG A 337 -11.44 -9.68 2.32
CA ARG A 337 -11.13 -11.10 2.50
C ARG A 337 -11.78 -11.95 1.42
N LEU A 338 -10.99 -12.87 0.84
CA LEU A 338 -11.41 -13.81 -0.21
C LEU A 338 -11.36 -15.26 0.29
#